data_44107ca953a6bd6ecc05726c2185844a
#
_entry.id   44107ca953a6bd6ecc05726c2185844a
#
_cell.length_a   1.000
_cell.length_b   1.000
_cell.length_c   1.000
_cell.angle_alpha   90.00
_cell.angle_beta   90.00
_cell.angle_gamma   90.00
#
_symmetry.space_group_name_H-M   'P 1'
#
loop_
_entity.id
_entity.type
_entity.pdbx_description
1 polymer ?
#
loop_
_entity_poly.entity_id
_entity_poly.type
_entity_poly.pdbx_seq_one_letter_code
_entity_poly.pdbx_strand_id
1 'polypeptide(L)'
;PASVPWYIPVLGSGFAIVIVKMLFGGLGQNFMNPALGARCFLLISFAAKMGDFAMYKVYSASFSELFKDGKIKDCLYLLAGKTDTALDAVAGATPLAQLGDGKELDLTSLFLGMHGGCIGEVSALAILIGAAYLLIKKVISIRIPGTYILSTVAFIAIIRLVQGDTVTVNYLLSEALSGGLLVGAFFMATDYVTSPISPKGQLLYGVLLGFVTAMFRVVGSSAEGVSYAIIICNLLVPLIEKITVPKPFGSVKAKGDAQ
;
A
#
# COMPACT_ATOMS: atom_id res chain seq x y z
N PRO A 1 9.56 7.91 0.46
CA PRO A 1 10.88 7.70 1.08
C PRO A 1 11.19 8.75 2.14
N ALA A 2 12.09 8.44 3.10
CA ALA A 2 12.52 9.40 4.13
C ALA A 2 13.43 10.51 3.57
N SER A 3 14.04 10.27 2.42
CA SER A 3 14.94 11.20 1.71
C SER A 3 14.23 12.33 0.97
N VAL A 4 12.91 12.31 0.92
CA VAL A 4 12.12 13.28 0.12
C VAL A 4 12.21 14.68 0.71
N PRO A 5 12.57 15.72 -0.08
CA PRO A 5 12.59 17.11 0.36
C PRO A 5 11.22 17.59 0.86
N TRP A 6 11.22 18.44 1.87
CA TRP A 6 10.01 18.90 2.58
C TRP A 6 8.92 19.52 1.68
N TYR A 7 9.29 20.14 0.56
CA TYR A 7 8.33 20.79 -0.34
C TYR A 7 7.48 19.78 -1.12
N ILE A 8 7.96 18.55 -1.35
CA ILE A 8 7.20 17.51 -2.07
C ILE A 8 6.00 17.05 -1.26
N PRO A 9 6.12 16.67 0.04
CA PRO A 9 4.95 16.40 0.88
C PRO A 9 3.97 17.57 0.99
N VAL A 10 4.45 18.82 0.99
CA VAL A 10 3.58 20.00 1.00
C VAL A 10 2.75 20.08 -0.30
N LEU A 11 3.39 19.90 -1.46
CA LEU A 11 2.67 19.85 -2.74
C LEU A 11 1.67 18.69 -2.78
N GLY A 12 2.07 17.51 -2.30
CA GLY A 12 1.19 16.34 -2.22
C GLY A 12 -0.02 16.57 -1.32
N SER A 13 0.16 17.13 -0.14
CA SER A 13 -0.95 17.43 0.77
C SER A 13 -1.88 18.50 0.20
N GLY A 14 -1.33 19.53 -0.44
CA GLY A 14 -2.12 20.53 -1.18
C GLY A 14 -2.96 19.86 -2.29
N PHE A 15 -2.37 18.99 -3.09
CA PHE A 15 -3.09 18.24 -4.11
C PHE A 15 -4.20 17.35 -3.52
N ALA A 16 -3.91 16.60 -2.44
CA ALA A 16 -4.87 15.75 -1.77
C ALA A 16 -6.11 16.51 -1.29
N ILE A 17 -5.88 17.64 -0.62
CA ILE A 17 -6.96 18.40 -0.01
C ILE A 17 -7.71 19.25 -1.06
N VAL A 18 -7.01 20.03 -1.86
CA VAL A 18 -7.65 20.96 -2.80
C VAL A 18 -8.28 20.20 -3.95
N ILE A 19 -7.51 19.34 -4.63
CA ILE A 19 -7.98 18.71 -5.88
C ILE A 19 -8.83 17.48 -5.59
N VAL A 20 -8.34 16.51 -4.79
CA VAL A 20 -9.05 15.25 -4.63
C VAL A 20 -10.26 15.36 -3.70
N LYS A 21 -10.20 16.25 -2.70
CA LYS A 21 -11.24 16.37 -1.67
C LYS A 21 -12.15 17.57 -1.87
N MET A 22 -11.61 18.78 -1.94
CA MET A 22 -12.43 20.02 -1.93
C MET A 22 -13.19 20.25 -3.22
N LEU A 23 -12.60 19.98 -4.39
CA LEU A 23 -13.28 20.18 -5.70
C LEU A 23 -14.51 19.28 -5.88
N PHE A 24 -14.60 18.16 -5.17
CA PHE A 24 -15.71 17.21 -5.28
C PHE A 24 -16.76 17.36 -4.18
N GLY A 25 -16.68 18.42 -3.35
CA GLY A 25 -17.70 18.73 -2.34
C GLY A 25 -17.22 18.58 -0.90
N GLY A 26 -15.96 18.25 -0.65
CA GLY A 26 -15.34 18.22 0.67
C GLY A 26 -15.47 16.88 1.38
N LEU A 27 -15.89 16.92 2.64
CA LEU A 27 -15.89 15.74 3.50
C LEU A 27 -16.91 14.69 3.02
N GLY A 28 -16.43 13.48 2.77
CA GLY A 28 -17.29 12.36 2.37
C GLY A 28 -17.72 12.34 0.89
N GLN A 29 -17.21 13.27 0.06
CA GLN A 29 -17.57 13.37 -1.36
C GLN A 29 -16.41 13.02 -2.30
N ASN A 30 -15.28 12.60 -1.79
CA ASN A 30 -14.13 12.23 -2.60
C ASN A 30 -14.37 10.92 -3.38
N PHE A 31 -14.05 10.95 -4.67
CA PHE A 31 -14.22 9.79 -5.57
C PHE A 31 -13.08 8.76 -5.46
N MET A 32 -11.97 9.13 -4.86
CA MET A 32 -10.83 8.25 -4.56
C MET A 32 -10.22 8.65 -3.21
N ASN A 33 -9.39 7.77 -2.65
CA ASN A 33 -8.65 8.07 -1.43
C ASN A 33 -7.68 9.26 -1.66
N PRO A 34 -7.82 10.39 -0.92
CA PRO A 34 -7.03 11.60 -1.17
C PRO A 34 -5.53 11.41 -0.97
N ALA A 35 -5.12 10.62 0.02
CA ALA A 35 -3.72 10.36 0.30
C ALA A 35 -3.07 9.55 -0.84
N LEU A 36 -3.78 8.54 -1.36
CA LEU A 36 -3.31 7.75 -2.49
C LEU A 36 -3.30 8.53 -3.79
N GLY A 37 -4.31 9.38 -4.04
CA GLY A 37 -4.34 10.28 -5.19
C GLY A 37 -3.12 11.20 -5.20
N ALA A 38 -2.79 11.79 -4.05
CA ALA A 38 -1.59 12.61 -3.91
C ALA A 38 -0.30 11.79 -4.08
N ARG A 39 -0.22 10.58 -3.49
CA ARG A 39 0.94 9.70 -3.66
C ARG A 39 1.19 9.36 -5.13
N CYS A 40 0.14 8.99 -5.87
CA CYS A 40 0.27 8.69 -7.29
C CYS A 40 0.67 9.92 -8.11
N PHE A 41 0.10 11.10 -7.81
CA PHE A 41 0.52 12.35 -8.42
C PHE A 41 2.02 12.62 -8.20
N LEU A 42 2.50 12.44 -6.96
CA LEU A 42 3.92 12.66 -6.63
C LEU A 42 4.83 11.59 -7.27
N LEU A 43 4.40 10.33 -7.34
CA LEU A 43 5.16 9.26 -8.00
C LEU A 43 5.36 9.52 -9.49
N ILE A 44 4.37 10.09 -10.15
CA ILE A 44 4.46 10.45 -11.58
C ILE A 44 5.29 11.73 -11.77
N SER A 45 5.04 12.76 -10.95
CA SER A 45 5.68 14.07 -11.12
C SER A 45 7.13 14.12 -10.64
N PHE A 46 7.49 13.35 -9.62
CA PHE A 46 8.80 13.35 -8.96
C PHE A 46 9.38 11.94 -8.85
N ALA A 47 9.25 11.13 -9.90
CA ALA A 47 9.60 9.70 -9.90
C ALA A 47 11.00 9.41 -9.32
N ALA A 48 12.03 10.16 -9.73
CA ALA A 48 13.40 9.96 -9.28
C ALA A 48 13.57 10.18 -7.76
N LYS A 49 12.88 11.20 -7.19
CA LYS A 49 12.96 11.50 -5.75
C LYS A 49 12.07 10.59 -4.91
N MET A 50 10.96 10.15 -5.48
CA MET A 50 10.03 9.22 -4.81
C MET A 50 10.50 7.77 -4.86
N GLY A 51 11.40 7.42 -5.80
CA GLY A 51 12.01 6.10 -5.92
C GLY A 51 13.36 5.95 -5.21
N ASP A 52 13.85 6.99 -4.54
CA ASP A 52 15.12 6.95 -3.82
C ASP A 52 14.92 6.40 -2.40
N PHE A 53 15.09 5.11 -2.24
CA PHE A 53 15.00 4.39 -0.97
C PHE A 53 16.40 4.20 -0.37
N ALA A 54 17.00 5.27 0.13
CA ALA A 54 18.26 5.19 0.85
C ALA A 54 18.07 4.43 2.16
N MET A 55 18.83 3.35 2.33
CA MET A 55 18.87 2.58 3.57
C MET A 55 19.93 3.20 4.47
N TYR A 56 19.49 3.87 5.54
CA TYR A 56 20.42 4.43 6.52
C TYR A 56 20.99 3.33 7.41
N LYS A 57 22.31 3.21 7.49
CA LYS A 57 23.04 2.25 8.38
C LYS A 57 22.81 2.49 9.89
N VAL A 58 21.96 3.42 10.28
CA VAL A 58 21.64 3.73 11.67
C VAL A 58 21.07 2.51 12.42
N TYR A 59 20.49 1.54 11.71
CA TYR A 59 19.89 0.34 12.34
C TYR A 59 20.86 -0.74 12.77
N SER A 60 22.15 -0.68 12.41
CA SER A 60 23.14 -1.67 12.84
C SER A 60 23.90 -1.28 14.10
N ALA A 61 23.76 -0.04 14.57
CA ALA A 61 24.36 0.41 15.80
C ALA A 61 23.42 0.07 16.99
N SER A 62 23.95 -0.64 17.98
CA SER A 62 23.24 -0.86 19.25
C SER A 62 22.81 0.49 19.84
N PHE A 63 21.61 0.57 20.43
CA PHE A 63 21.07 1.79 21.04
C PHE A 63 22.08 2.46 22.00
N SER A 64 22.93 1.66 22.65
CA SER A 64 24.03 2.13 23.51
C SER A 64 25.18 2.81 22.75
N GLU A 65 25.43 2.46 21.49
CA GLU A 65 26.47 3.10 20.65
C GLU A 65 26.01 4.43 20.06
N LEU A 66 24.72 4.55 19.80
CA LEU A 66 24.10 5.82 19.38
C LEU A 66 24.32 6.95 20.41
N PHE A 67 24.29 6.62 21.69
CA PHE A 67 24.49 7.59 22.75
C PHE A 67 25.97 7.84 23.09
N LYS A 68 26.88 6.89 22.82
CA LYS A 68 28.31 7.03 23.16
C LYS A 68 29.12 7.88 22.18
N ASP A 69 28.78 7.90 20.88
CA ASP A 69 29.65 8.46 19.83
C ASP A 69 29.19 9.81 19.24
N GLY A 70 28.29 10.54 19.91
CA GLY A 70 27.82 11.82 19.38
C GLY A 70 26.99 11.73 18.09
N LYS A 71 26.65 10.54 17.64
CA LYS A 71 25.84 10.26 16.43
C LYS A 71 24.41 10.80 16.50
N ILE A 72 23.97 11.25 17.68
CA ILE A 72 22.72 11.99 17.85
C ILE A 72 22.71 13.27 16.98
N LYS A 73 23.86 13.94 16.84
CA LYS A 73 23.99 15.11 15.98
C LYS A 73 23.77 14.74 14.51
N ASP A 74 24.29 13.60 14.07
CA ASP A 74 24.15 13.11 12.69
C ASP A 74 22.70 12.71 12.40
N CYS A 75 22.02 12.10 13.36
CA CYS A 75 20.58 11.81 13.27
C CYS A 75 19.75 13.10 13.23
N LEU A 76 20.11 14.12 13.99
CA LEU A 76 19.47 15.45 13.96
C LEU A 76 19.75 16.20 12.64
N TYR A 77 20.95 16.07 12.08
CA TYR A 77 21.30 16.61 10.77
C TYR A 77 20.53 15.95 9.63
N LEU A 78 20.28 14.63 9.73
CA LEU A 78 19.42 13.89 8.79
C LEU A 78 17.97 14.36 8.84
N LEU A 79 17.43 14.57 10.04
CA LEU A 79 16.09 15.13 10.24
C LEU A 79 15.99 16.58 9.73
N ALA A 80 17.09 17.33 9.78
CA ALA A 80 17.17 18.70 9.27
C ALA A 80 17.45 18.81 7.76
N GLY A 81 17.59 17.67 7.05
CA GLY A 81 17.82 17.65 5.59
C GLY A 81 19.20 18.12 5.15
N LYS A 82 20.18 18.18 6.06
CA LYS A 82 21.58 18.54 5.74
C LYS A 82 22.40 17.27 5.52
N THR A 83 22.54 16.87 4.26
CA THR A 83 23.17 15.60 3.82
C THR A 83 24.67 15.73 3.49
N ASP A 84 25.38 16.76 3.93
CA ASP A 84 26.77 17.02 3.55
C ASP A 84 27.82 16.17 4.29
N THR A 85 27.44 15.34 5.23
CA THR A 85 28.34 14.42 5.91
C THR A 85 28.02 12.99 5.51
N ALA A 86 29.00 12.33 4.91
CA ALA A 86 28.99 10.98 4.37
C ALA A 86 28.52 9.92 5.38
N LEU A 87 27.22 9.85 5.65
CA LEU A 87 26.58 8.63 6.01
C LEU A 87 26.46 7.85 4.69
N ASP A 88 27.21 6.76 4.57
CA ASP A 88 27.11 5.84 3.44
C ASP A 88 25.65 5.37 3.30
N ALA A 89 24.86 6.17 2.59
CA ALA A 89 23.53 5.79 2.16
C ALA A 89 23.73 4.71 1.12
N VAL A 90 23.62 3.47 1.53
CA VAL A 90 23.55 2.35 0.58
C VAL A 90 22.19 2.45 -0.06
N ALA A 91 22.14 3.00 -1.27
CA ALA A 91 20.97 2.93 -2.12
C ALA A 91 20.66 1.44 -2.36
N GLY A 92 19.67 0.92 -1.61
CA GLY A 92 19.24 -0.47 -1.72
C GLY A 92 17.97 -0.57 -2.55
N ALA A 93 17.89 -1.54 -3.45
CA ALA A 93 16.63 -1.90 -4.09
C ALA A 93 15.60 -2.31 -3.01
N THR A 94 14.35 -1.90 -3.19
CA THR A 94 13.27 -2.32 -2.27
C THR A 94 13.15 -3.85 -2.28
N PRO A 95 12.66 -4.48 -1.21
CA PRO A 95 12.45 -5.92 -1.18
C PRO A 95 11.67 -6.44 -2.39
N LEU A 96 10.66 -5.68 -2.82
CA LEU A 96 9.85 -6.05 -3.98
C LEU A 96 10.64 -6.01 -5.30
N ALA A 97 11.54 -5.05 -5.47
CA ALA A 97 12.43 -5.02 -6.63
C ALA A 97 13.43 -6.19 -6.61
N GLN A 98 13.94 -6.56 -5.42
CA GLN A 98 14.82 -7.72 -5.25
C GLN A 98 14.11 -9.05 -5.56
N LEU A 99 12.83 -9.18 -5.20
CA LEU A 99 12.00 -10.33 -5.59
C LEU A 99 11.79 -10.41 -7.10
N GLY A 100 11.60 -9.27 -7.76
CA GLY A 100 11.53 -9.18 -9.22
C GLY A 100 12.81 -9.67 -9.91
N ASP A 101 13.97 -9.44 -9.28
CA ASP A 101 15.28 -9.93 -9.72
C ASP A 101 15.55 -11.41 -9.36
N GLY A 102 14.57 -12.12 -8.78
CA GLY A 102 14.70 -13.54 -8.41
C GLY A 102 15.54 -13.80 -7.15
N LYS A 103 15.78 -12.78 -6.31
CA LYS A 103 16.53 -12.95 -5.07
C LYS A 103 15.61 -13.47 -3.95
N GLU A 104 16.10 -14.43 -3.18
CA GLU A 104 15.43 -14.86 -1.97
C GLU A 104 15.59 -13.80 -0.87
N LEU A 105 14.51 -13.48 -0.19
CA LEU A 105 14.49 -12.53 0.91
C LEU A 105 14.38 -13.24 2.27
N ASP A 106 15.05 -12.67 3.26
CA ASP A 106 14.87 -13.11 4.64
C ASP A 106 13.53 -12.60 5.20
N LEU A 107 12.63 -13.55 5.47
CA LEU A 107 11.31 -13.25 6.04
C LEU A 107 11.38 -12.55 7.39
N THR A 108 12.43 -12.82 8.18
CA THR A 108 12.62 -12.19 9.49
C THR A 108 12.89 -10.71 9.36
N SER A 109 13.74 -10.34 8.39
CA SER A 109 14.02 -8.94 8.04
C SER A 109 12.78 -8.21 7.54
N LEU A 110 11.95 -8.84 6.70
CA LEU A 110 10.69 -8.27 6.23
C LEU A 110 9.67 -8.09 7.36
N PHE A 111 9.58 -9.06 8.24
CA PHE A 111 8.62 -9.01 9.36
C PHE A 111 8.98 -7.93 10.38
N LEU A 112 10.26 -7.83 10.75
CA LEU A 112 10.75 -6.83 11.71
C LEU A 112 10.91 -5.43 11.09
N GLY A 113 11.12 -5.35 9.76
CA GLY A 113 11.31 -4.08 9.06
C GLY A 113 12.76 -3.63 8.94
N MET A 114 13.70 -4.56 8.84
CA MET A 114 15.14 -4.28 8.66
C MET A 114 15.50 -4.14 7.17
N HIS A 115 14.72 -3.36 6.42
CA HIS A 115 14.94 -3.14 4.99
C HIS A 115 14.55 -1.72 4.58
N GLY A 116 15.00 -1.29 3.39
CA GLY A 116 14.61 0.00 2.83
C GLY A 116 13.15 0.02 2.36
N GLY A 117 12.48 1.15 2.53
CA GLY A 117 11.09 1.31 2.11
C GLY A 117 10.53 2.70 2.46
N CYS A 118 9.24 2.90 2.21
CA CYS A 118 8.55 4.11 2.60
C CYS A 118 8.26 4.13 4.12
N ILE A 119 8.17 5.35 4.67
CA ILE A 119 7.78 5.54 6.07
C ILE A 119 6.40 4.91 6.30
N GLY A 120 6.31 4.03 7.30
CA GLY A 120 5.06 3.37 7.70
C GLY A 120 4.76 2.05 7.00
N GLU A 121 5.55 1.61 6.01
CA GLU A 121 5.32 0.31 5.34
C GLU A 121 6.40 -0.73 5.65
N VAL A 122 7.49 -0.35 6.31
CA VAL A 122 8.67 -1.18 6.47
C VAL A 122 8.44 -2.35 7.43
N SER A 123 7.82 -2.13 8.58
CA SER A 123 7.62 -3.20 9.59
C SER A 123 6.25 -3.84 9.48
N ALA A 124 6.20 -5.08 8.96
CA ALA A 124 4.97 -5.86 8.92
C ALA A 124 4.39 -6.10 10.33
N LEU A 125 5.24 -6.33 11.34
CA LEU A 125 4.82 -6.51 12.73
C LEU A 125 4.06 -5.29 13.26
N ALA A 126 4.61 -4.08 13.07
CA ALA A 126 3.98 -2.85 13.55
C ALA A 126 2.62 -2.60 12.85
N ILE A 127 2.55 -2.87 11.54
CA ILE A 127 1.33 -2.77 10.76
C ILE A 127 0.27 -3.74 11.28
N LEU A 128 0.64 -5.00 11.55
CA LEU A 128 -0.28 -6.02 12.05
C LEU A 128 -0.78 -5.70 13.47
N ILE A 129 0.05 -5.13 14.34
CA ILE A 129 -0.40 -4.66 15.67
C ILE A 129 -1.45 -3.55 15.52
N GLY A 130 -1.20 -2.56 14.66
CA GLY A 130 -2.16 -1.50 14.37
C GLY A 130 -3.45 -2.03 13.75
N ALA A 131 -3.36 -2.95 12.80
CA ALA A 131 -4.48 -3.61 12.18
C ALA A 131 -5.32 -4.42 13.19
N ALA A 132 -4.67 -5.18 14.07
CA ALA A 132 -5.33 -5.93 15.14
C ALA A 132 -6.11 -5.01 16.07
N TYR A 133 -5.54 -3.86 16.46
CA TYR A 133 -6.25 -2.87 17.27
C TYR A 133 -7.53 -2.37 16.57
N LEU A 134 -7.45 -2.02 15.26
CA LEU A 134 -8.61 -1.54 14.51
C LEU A 134 -9.68 -2.62 14.34
N LEU A 135 -9.29 -3.88 14.14
CA LEU A 135 -10.20 -5.02 14.05
C LEU A 135 -10.90 -5.30 15.39
N ILE A 136 -10.15 -5.30 16.52
CA ILE A 136 -10.72 -5.50 17.86
C ILE A 136 -11.71 -4.39 18.21
N LYS A 137 -11.39 -3.14 17.87
CA LYS A 137 -12.28 -1.99 18.04
C LYS A 137 -13.42 -1.96 17.03
N LYS A 138 -13.48 -2.89 16.08
CA LYS A 138 -14.50 -2.97 15.01
C LYS A 138 -14.57 -1.71 14.15
N VAL A 139 -13.47 -0.98 14.05
CA VAL A 139 -13.35 0.19 13.16
C VAL A 139 -13.34 -0.27 11.71
N ILE A 140 -12.66 -1.37 11.41
CA ILE A 140 -12.59 -1.98 10.08
C ILE A 140 -13.12 -3.42 10.13
N SER A 141 -13.61 -3.92 8.97
CA SER A 141 -13.98 -5.33 8.81
C SER A 141 -12.84 -6.10 8.14
N ILE A 142 -12.62 -7.35 8.54
CA ILE A 142 -11.61 -8.24 7.95
C ILE A 142 -11.89 -8.59 6.48
N ARG A 143 -13.12 -8.34 5.98
CA ARG A 143 -13.54 -8.76 4.63
C ARG A 143 -12.68 -8.18 3.54
N ILE A 144 -12.47 -6.84 3.54
CA ILE A 144 -11.64 -6.18 2.51
C ILE A 144 -10.18 -6.58 2.64
N PRO A 145 -9.48 -6.41 3.80
CA PRO A 145 -8.08 -6.76 3.91
C PRO A 145 -7.80 -8.24 3.65
N GLY A 146 -8.64 -9.12 4.23
CA GLY A 146 -8.48 -10.56 4.08
C GLY A 146 -8.62 -11.03 2.64
N THR A 147 -9.68 -10.62 1.95
CA THR A 147 -9.87 -10.97 0.53
C THR A 147 -8.82 -10.33 -0.36
N TYR A 148 -8.40 -9.10 -0.08
CA TYR A 148 -7.37 -8.42 -0.85
C TYR A 148 -6.03 -9.17 -0.79
N ILE A 149 -5.52 -9.45 0.41
CA ILE A 149 -4.24 -10.14 0.59
C ILE A 149 -4.29 -11.54 -0.01
N LEU A 150 -5.34 -12.31 0.30
CA LEU A 150 -5.49 -13.67 -0.21
C LEU A 150 -5.58 -13.72 -1.74
N SER A 151 -6.38 -12.83 -2.34
CA SER A 151 -6.51 -12.77 -3.79
C SER A 151 -5.24 -12.30 -4.48
N THR A 152 -4.50 -11.33 -3.90
CA THR A 152 -3.21 -10.91 -4.44
C THR A 152 -2.23 -12.07 -4.51
N VAL A 153 -2.06 -12.79 -3.39
CA VAL A 153 -1.15 -13.95 -3.32
C VAL A 153 -1.59 -15.05 -4.30
N ALA A 154 -2.90 -15.34 -4.38
CA ALA A 154 -3.44 -16.34 -5.29
C ALA A 154 -3.20 -15.97 -6.77
N PHE A 155 -3.46 -14.72 -7.17
CA PHE A 155 -3.25 -14.28 -8.55
C PHE A 155 -1.77 -14.23 -8.91
N ILE A 156 -0.88 -13.79 -8.01
CA ILE A 156 0.57 -13.85 -8.24
C ILE A 156 1.01 -15.30 -8.46
N ALA A 157 0.56 -16.22 -7.60
CA ALA A 157 0.87 -17.64 -7.75
C ALA A 157 0.41 -18.21 -9.11
N ILE A 158 -0.83 -17.90 -9.52
CA ILE A 158 -1.39 -18.35 -10.80
C ILE A 158 -0.56 -17.78 -11.97
N ILE A 159 -0.29 -16.48 -11.98
CA ILE A 159 0.44 -15.85 -13.09
C ILE A 159 1.85 -16.41 -13.20
N ARG A 160 2.58 -16.57 -12.08
CA ARG A 160 3.92 -17.15 -12.07
C ARG A 160 3.95 -18.61 -12.54
N LEU A 161 2.97 -19.42 -12.09
CA LEU A 161 2.82 -20.80 -12.57
C LEU A 161 2.57 -20.87 -14.08
N VAL A 162 1.75 -19.97 -14.62
CA VAL A 162 1.50 -19.86 -16.08
C VAL A 162 2.76 -19.44 -16.84
N GLN A 163 3.62 -18.61 -16.23
CA GLN A 163 4.92 -18.23 -16.79
C GLN A 163 5.97 -19.35 -16.74
N GLY A 164 5.69 -20.43 -16.02
CA GLY A 164 6.60 -21.56 -15.85
C GLY A 164 7.59 -21.43 -14.71
N ASP A 165 7.41 -20.40 -13.85
CA ASP A 165 8.27 -20.18 -12.70
C ASP A 165 7.92 -21.12 -11.54
N THR A 166 8.94 -21.50 -10.76
CA THR A 166 8.72 -22.28 -9.52
C THR A 166 8.25 -21.35 -8.41
N VAL A 167 7.02 -21.57 -7.94
CA VAL A 167 6.44 -20.77 -6.86
C VAL A 167 6.71 -21.43 -5.52
N THR A 168 7.59 -20.82 -4.71
CA THR A 168 7.89 -21.26 -3.36
C THR A 168 6.98 -20.54 -2.35
N VAL A 169 6.62 -21.20 -1.26
CA VAL A 169 5.85 -20.57 -0.16
C VAL A 169 6.58 -19.34 0.39
N ASN A 170 7.91 -19.41 0.48
CA ASN A 170 8.75 -18.28 0.91
C ASN A 170 8.60 -17.07 -0.01
N TYR A 171 8.56 -17.28 -1.32
CA TYR A 171 8.30 -16.23 -2.31
C TYR A 171 6.93 -15.58 -2.10
N LEU A 172 5.86 -16.36 -1.93
CA LEU A 172 4.51 -15.84 -1.72
C LEU A 172 4.38 -15.04 -0.41
N LEU A 173 5.01 -15.51 0.66
CA LEU A 173 5.05 -14.78 1.93
C LEU A 173 5.84 -13.47 1.80
N SER A 174 6.96 -13.50 1.10
CA SER A 174 7.76 -12.29 0.83
C SER A 174 6.95 -11.27 0.02
N GLU A 175 6.18 -11.70 -0.98
CA GLU A 175 5.26 -10.85 -1.75
C GLU A 175 4.15 -10.24 -0.87
N ALA A 176 3.60 -11.02 0.08
CA ALA A 176 2.58 -10.53 0.99
C ALA A 176 3.11 -9.51 2.00
N LEU A 177 4.35 -9.70 2.48
CA LEU A 177 4.96 -8.85 3.51
C LEU A 177 5.65 -7.61 2.93
N SER A 178 5.96 -7.58 1.63
CA SER A 178 6.70 -6.50 0.97
C SER A 178 5.79 -5.53 0.20
N GLY A 179 6.32 -4.36 -0.11
CA GLY A 179 5.74 -3.42 -1.08
C GLY A 179 4.41 -2.78 -0.68
N GLY A 180 4.22 -2.47 0.58
CA GLY A 180 3.07 -1.70 1.05
C GLY A 180 1.71 -2.41 0.94
N LEU A 181 1.66 -3.72 0.62
CA LEU A 181 0.40 -4.46 0.51
C LEU A 181 -0.37 -4.47 1.84
N LEU A 182 0.30 -4.73 2.95
CA LEU A 182 -0.32 -4.74 4.28
C LEU A 182 -0.88 -3.38 4.66
N VAL A 183 -0.12 -2.29 4.47
CA VAL A 183 -0.61 -0.92 4.71
C VAL A 183 -1.79 -0.61 3.80
N GLY A 184 -1.66 -0.92 2.51
CA GLY A 184 -2.72 -0.74 1.53
C GLY A 184 -4.01 -1.47 1.91
N ALA A 185 -3.90 -2.73 2.33
CA ALA A 185 -5.05 -3.56 2.67
C ALA A 185 -5.76 -3.12 3.96
N PHE A 186 -5.02 -2.83 5.03
CA PHE A 186 -5.62 -2.54 6.34
C PHE A 186 -5.97 -1.07 6.56
N PHE A 187 -5.20 -0.13 5.99
CA PHE A 187 -5.38 1.30 6.30
C PHE A 187 -5.83 2.16 5.12
N MET A 188 -5.65 1.68 3.87
CA MET A 188 -5.97 2.48 2.68
C MET A 188 -7.21 1.99 1.94
N ALA A 189 -7.34 0.67 1.73
CA ALA A 189 -8.48 0.08 1.02
C ALA A 189 -9.76 0.03 1.87
N THR A 190 -9.64 0.21 3.18
CA THR A 190 -10.76 0.22 4.14
C THR A 190 -11.32 1.62 4.40
N ASP A 191 -10.99 2.61 3.56
CA ASP A 191 -11.55 3.96 3.68
C ASP A 191 -13.07 3.93 3.49
N TYR A 192 -13.81 4.50 4.45
CA TYR A 192 -15.28 4.45 4.50
C TYR A 192 -15.97 5.12 3.29
N VAL A 193 -15.33 6.14 2.72
CA VAL A 193 -15.92 6.92 1.63
C VAL A 193 -15.77 6.22 0.29
N THR A 194 -14.64 5.54 0.09
CA THR A 194 -14.25 5.00 -1.21
C THR A 194 -14.33 3.48 -1.30
N SER A 195 -14.83 2.80 -0.25
CA SER A 195 -15.04 1.35 -0.24
C SER A 195 -16.52 0.97 -0.30
N PRO A 196 -16.88 -0.21 -0.84
CA PRO A 196 -18.26 -0.67 -0.90
C PRO A 196 -18.88 -0.89 0.47
N ILE A 197 -20.16 -0.53 0.62
CA ILE A 197 -20.92 -0.69 1.87
C ILE A 197 -21.41 -2.13 2.03
N SER A 198 -21.84 -2.78 0.93
CA SER A 198 -22.41 -4.11 1.00
C SER A 198 -21.37 -5.20 1.27
N PRO A 199 -21.66 -6.22 2.12
CA PRO A 199 -20.70 -7.30 2.40
C PRO A 199 -20.24 -8.06 1.15
N LYS A 200 -21.13 -8.27 0.18
CA LYS A 200 -20.80 -8.89 -1.10
C LYS A 200 -19.92 -7.98 -1.96
N GLY A 201 -20.20 -6.67 -1.93
CA GLY A 201 -19.38 -5.68 -2.61
C GLY A 201 -17.97 -5.60 -2.03
N GLN A 202 -17.81 -5.70 -0.71
CA GLN A 202 -16.51 -5.73 -0.04
C GLN A 202 -15.65 -6.93 -0.48
N LEU A 203 -16.26 -8.11 -0.62
CA LEU A 203 -15.56 -9.31 -1.11
C LEU A 203 -15.14 -9.14 -2.58
N LEU A 204 -16.06 -8.70 -3.44
CA LEU A 204 -15.77 -8.47 -4.86
C LEU A 204 -14.67 -7.40 -5.04
N TYR A 205 -14.77 -6.31 -4.27
CA TYR A 205 -13.77 -5.24 -4.27
C TYR A 205 -12.38 -5.77 -3.87
N GLY A 206 -12.29 -6.59 -2.80
CA GLY A 206 -11.03 -7.20 -2.38
C GLY A 206 -10.43 -8.13 -3.44
N VAL A 207 -11.25 -8.91 -4.14
CA VAL A 207 -10.78 -9.77 -5.25
C VAL A 207 -10.27 -8.93 -6.42
N LEU A 208 -10.98 -7.86 -6.80
CA LEU A 208 -10.54 -6.96 -7.87
C LEU A 208 -9.23 -6.24 -7.51
N LEU A 209 -9.12 -5.76 -6.27
CA LEU A 209 -7.87 -5.19 -5.76
C LEU A 209 -6.70 -6.15 -5.90
N GLY A 210 -6.90 -7.41 -5.49
CA GLY A 210 -5.86 -8.44 -5.59
C GLY A 210 -5.46 -8.74 -7.02
N PHE A 211 -6.42 -8.83 -7.92
CA PHE A 211 -6.16 -9.05 -9.35
C PHE A 211 -5.34 -7.91 -9.95
N VAL A 212 -5.79 -6.66 -9.76
CA VAL A 212 -5.11 -5.49 -10.32
C VAL A 212 -3.72 -5.32 -9.73
N THR A 213 -3.56 -5.55 -8.41
CA THR A 213 -2.25 -5.50 -7.75
C THR A 213 -1.29 -6.56 -8.29
N ALA A 214 -1.76 -7.81 -8.47
CA ALA A 214 -0.96 -8.88 -9.03
C ALA A 214 -0.52 -8.57 -10.47
N MET A 215 -1.41 -8.00 -11.29
CA MET A 215 -1.08 -7.54 -12.63
C MET A 215 0.02 -6.47 -12.62
N PHE A 216 -0.07 -5.46 -11.75
CA PHE A 216 0.97 -4.44 -11.65
C PHE A 216 2.31 -5.00 -11.17
N ARG A 217 2.31 -5.96 -10.25
CA ARG A 217 3.54 -6.55 -9.71
C ARG A 217 4.25 -7.49 -10.65
N VAL A 218 3.50 -8.31 -11.39
CA VAL A 218 4.09 -9.36 -12.24
C VAL A 218 4.29 -8.87 -13.68
N VAL A 219 3.35 -8.10 -14.22
CA VAL A 219 3.40 -7.63 -15.62
C VAL A 219 3.88 -6.20 -15.73
N GLY A 220 3.65 -5.38 -14.70
CA GLY A 220 4.04 -3.98 -14.68
C GLY A 220 5.52 -3.79 -14.38
N SER A 221 6.09 -2.70 -14.88
CA SER A 221 7.46 -2.27 -14.56
C SER A 221 7.56 -1.55 -13.20
N SER A 222 6.44 -1.34 -12.51
CA SER A 222 6.39 -0.60 -11.26
C SER A 222 6.25 -1.54 -10.08
N ALA A 223 7.25 -1.55 -9.21
CA ALA A 223 7.24 -2.32 -7.96
C ALA A 223 6.08 -1.91 -7.01
N GLU A 224 5.54 -0.70 -7.12
CA GLU A 224 4.53 -0.15 -6.21
C GLU A 224 3.11 -0.12 -6.82
N GLY A 225 2.59 -1.27 -7.24
CA GLY A 225 1.26 -1.38 -7.85
C GLY A 225 0.07 -1.13 -6.92
N VAL A 226 0.25 -1.24 -5.58
CA VAL A 226 -0.84 -1.17 -4.58
C VAL A 226 -1.61 0.15 -4.64
N SER A 227 -0.91 1.29 -4.71
CA SER A 227 -1.54 2.62 -4.74
C SER A 227 -2.40 2.81 -5.99
N TYR A 228 -1.89 2.41 -7.15
CA TYR A 228 -2.62 2.49 -8.42
C TYR A 228 -3.82 1.55 -8.43
N ALA A 229 -3.65 0.32 -7.93
CA ALA A 229 -4.72 -0.66 -7.84
C ALA A 229 -5.88 -0.15 -7.00
N ILE A 230 -5.61 0.44 -5.82
CA ILE A 230 -6.67 0.97 -4.95
C ILE A 230 -7.40 2.13 -5.64
N ILE A 231 -6.70 3.05 -6.30
CA ILE A 231 -7.35 4.16 -7.01
C ILE A 231 -8.25 3.66 -8.13
N ILE A 232 -7.76 2.74 -8.96
CA ILE A 232 -8.55 2.16 -10.06
C ILE A 232 -9.79 1.46 -9.50
N CYS A 233 -9.64 0.67 -8.46
CA CYS A 233 -10.76 -0.03 -7.84
C CYS A 233 -11.73 0.91 -7.13
N ASN A 234 -11.27 2.02 -6.54
CA ASN A 234 -12.15 3.05 -5.98
C ASN A 234 -13.08 3.64 -7.04
N LEU A 235 -12.57 3.88 -8.25
CA LEU A 235 -13.41 4.36 -9.37
C LEU A 235 -14.46 3.33 -9.82
N LEU A 236 -14.22 2.05 -9.55
CA LEU A 236 -15.16 0.96 -9.86
C LEU A 236 -16.21 0.72 -8.76
N VAL A 237 -16.05 1.30 -7.57
CA VAL A 237 -16.97 1.08 -6.44
C VAL A 237 -18.43 1.39 -6.79
N PRO A 238 -18.79 2.48 -7.48
CA PRO A 238 -20.18 2.72 -7.87
C PRO A 238 -20.79 1.62 -8.75
N LEU A 239 -19.96 0.98 -9.61
CA LEU A 239 -20.40 -0.15 -10.43
C LEU A 239 -20.58 -1.41 -9.59
N ILE A 240 -19.67 -1.65 -8.65
CA ILE A 240 -19.75 -2.77 -7.71
C ILE A 240 -21.01 -2.66 -6.86
N GLU A 241 -21.30 -1.47 -6.33
CA GLU A 241 -22.49 -1.23 -5.53
C GLU A 241 -23.78 -1.45 -6.32
N LYS A 242 -23.85 -0.97 -7.57
CA LYS A 242 -25.01 -1.18 -8.43
C LYS A 242 -25.37 -2.66 -8.61
N ILE A 243 -24.39 -3.55 -8.59
CA ILE A 243 -24.58 -5.00 -8.72
C ILE A 243 -24.85 -5.66 -7.37
N THR A 244 -24.26 -5.16 -6.28
CA THR A 244 -24.20 -5.85 -4.98
C THR A 244 -25.17 -5.31 -3.93
N VAL A 245 -25.79 -4.14 -4.15
CA VAL A 245 -26.80 -3.58 -3.22
C VAL A 245 -28.00 -4.52 -3.17
N PRO A 246 -28.43 -4.97 -1.98
CA PRO A 246 -29.61 -5.78 -1.84
C PRO A 246 -30.86 -4.98 -2.23
N LYS A 247 -31.83 -5.69 -2.82
CA LYS A 247 -33.13 -5.09 -3.17
C LYS A 247 -33.79 -4.51 -1.91
N PRO A 248 -34.42 -3.30 -2.01
CA PRO A 248 -35.11 -2.73 -0.88
C PRO A 248 -36.25 -3.61 -0.37
N PHE A 249 -36.48 -3.56 0.92
CA PHE A 249 -37.54 -4.32 1.56
C PHE A 249 -38.91 -3.94 0.93
N GLY A 250 -39.71 -4.94 0.54
CA GLY A 250 -41.02 -4.68 -0.08
C GLY A 250 -41.00 -4.54 -1.62
N SER A 251 -39.85 -4.64 -2.27
CA SER A 251 -39.81 -4.69 -3.75
C SER A 251 -40.44 -5.98 -4.28
N VAL A 252 -41.69 -5.89 -4.77
CA VAL A 252 -42.33 -6.99 -5.50
C VAL A 252 -41.72 -7.05 -6.89
N LYS A 253 -41.28 -8.22 -7.34
CA LYS A 253 -40.96 -8.44 -8.77
C LYS A 253 -42.20 -8.08 -9.57
N ALA A 254 -42.13 -7.06 -10.42
CA ALA A 254 -43.16 -6.85 -11.43
C ALA A 254 -43.25 -8.13 -12.25
N LYS A 255 -44.36 -8.88 -12.08
CA LYS A 255 -44.73 -9.97 -12.98
C LYS A 255 -45.16 -9.33 -14.30
N GLY A 256 -44.28 -9.28 -15.26
CA GLY A 256 -44.64 -8.75 -16.56
C GLY A 256 -43.40 -8.38 -17.35
N ASP A 257 -42.65 -9.37 -17.82
CA ASP A 257 -41.91 -9.34 -19.08
C ASP A 257 -41.60 -10.80 -19.45
N ALA A 258 -42.71 -11.52 -19.68
CA ALA A 258 -42.72 -12.75 -20.44
C ALA A 258 -43.66 -12.47 -21.64
N GLN A 259 -43.09 -11.88 -22.69
CA GLN A 259 -43.52 -11.99 -24.07
C GLN A 259 -42.31 -11.95 -24.98
#